data_4f0c8954fd6011dfdc1d88ac0dcb1bbd
#
_entry.id   4f0c8954fd6011dfdc1d88ac0dcb1bbd
#
_cell.length_a   1.000
_cell.length_b   1.000
_cell.length_c   1.000
_cell.angle_alpha   90.00
_cell.angle_beta   90.00
_cell.angle_gamma   90.00
#
_symmetry.space_group_name_H-M   'P 1'
#
loop_
_entity.id
_entity.type
_entity.pdbx_description
1 polymer ?
#
loop_
_entity_poly.entity_id
_entity_poly.type
_entity_poly.pdbx_seq_one_letter_code
_entity_poly.pdbx_strand_id
1 'polypeptide(L)'
;NIVDAMILGKLFEVIFSENIKIIITTNTKLNNLYKDGLQREQFLPFISIIKNFSVQKELLLKDDYRVKNSLKQQGIFYPLNEKTSFKINKIFHEFTRNKKKKKKIITTKGRDFSINNFYSGIARFTFKDLCENNLGSEDYINIAKNCKHVFIDEIPIFNDSNSNQQLRFITLIDIFYEKKIRLTLSIEKNLNNLGSSVRHSNIFKRTISRLYEMTNNY
;
A
#
# COMPACT_ATOMS: atom_id res chain seq x y z
N ASN A 1 1.71 18.24 -12.82
CA ASN A 1 1.97 19.64 -13.08
C ASN A 1 2.46 19.79 -14.52
N ILE A 2 1.95 20.80 -15.29
CA ILE A 2 2.33 21.02 -16.70
C ILE A 2 3.81 21.40 -16.83
N VAL A 3 4.35 22.14 -15.88
CA VAL A 3 5.76 22.54 -15.86
C VAL A 3 6.69 21.33 -15.82
N ASP A 4 6.37 20.34 -14.98
CA ASP A 4 7.13 19.09 -14.89
C ASP A 4 7.05 18.31 -16.22
N ALA A 5 5.89 18.34 -16.86
CA ALA A 5 5.69 17.69 -18.16
C ALA A 5 6.52 18.33 -19.28
N MET A 6 6.64 19.67 -19.27
CA MET A 6 7.49 20.40 -20.24
C MET A 6 8.98 20.17 -19.98
N ILE A 7 9.40 20.11 -18.71
CA ILE A 7 10.79 19.78 -18.35
C ILE A 7 11.15 18.37 -18.82
N LEU A 8 10.25 17.40 -18.60
CA LEU A 8 10.43 16.04 -19.11
C LEU A 8 10.53 16.02 -20.63
N GLY A 9 9.70 16.79 -21.34
CA GLY A 9 9.78 16.89 -22.79
C GLY A 9 11.16 17.28 -23.29
N LYS A 10 11.69 18.38 -22.77
CA LYS A 10 13.05 18.86 -23.12
C LYS A 10 14.15 17.89 -22.71
N LEU A 11 14.04 17.26 -21.55
CA LEU A 11 15.00 16.26 -21.09
C LEU A 11 15.10 15.09 -22.08
N PHE A 12 13.96 14.57 -22.53
CA PHE A 12 13.94 13.44 -23.47
C PHE A 12 14.41 13.83 -24.87
N GLU A 13 14.15 15.05 -25.32
CA GLU A 13 14.74 15.55 -26.57
C GLU A 13 16.28 15.49 -26.54
N VAL A 14 16.88 15.98 -25.43
CA VAL A 14 18.34 15.95 -25.26
C VAL A 14 18.85 14.50 -25.17
N ILE A 15 18.20 13.65 -24.37
CA ILE A 15 18.60 12.25 -24.20
C ILE A 15 18.61 11.52 -25.55
N PHE A 16 17.61 11.73 -26.40
CA PHE A 16 17.54 11.09 -27.72
C PHE A 16 18.51 11.69 -28.70
N SER A 17 18.77 13.00 -28.65
CA SER A 17 19.78 13.64 -29.51
C SER A 17 21.20 13.16 -29.23
N GLU A 18 21.48 12.81 -27.99
CA GLU A 18 22.77 12.25 -27.52
C GLU A 18 22.88 10.72 -27.72
N ASN A 19 21.92 10.09 -28.43
CA ASN A 19 21.86 8.63 -28.64
C ASN A 19 21.92 7.78 -27.37
N ILE A 20 21.43 8.29 -26.25
CA ILE A 20 21.39 7.58 -24.98
C ILE A 20 20.27 6.53 -25.01
N LYS A 21 20.60 5.26 -24.78
CA LYS A 21 19.62 4.17 -24.69
C LYS A 21 18.88 4.24 -23.36
N ILE A 22 17.55 4.22 -23.41
CA ILE A 22 16.68 4.31 -22.23
C ILE A 22 15.72 3.15 -22.21
N ILE A 23 15.42 2.66 -21.01
CA ILE A 23 14.30 1.74 -20.73
C ILE A 23 13.34 2.48 -19.80
N ILE A 24 12.09 2.62 -20.26
CA ILE A 24 11.03 3.31 -19.51
C ILE A 24 9.95 2.30 -19.20
N THR A 25 9.50 2.25 -17.95
CA THR A 25 8.32 1.48 -17.54
C THR A 25 7.20 2.43 -17.11
N THR A 26 5.98 2.12 -17.49
CA THR A 26 4.79 2.88 -17.09
C THR A 26 3.61 1.93 -16.87
N ASN A 27 2.75 2.26 -15.94
CA ASN A 27 1.50 1.56 -15.68
C ASN A 27 0.31 2.14 -16.49
N THR A 28 0.57 3.11 -17.35
CA THR A 28 -0.43 3.79 -18.18
C THR A 28 0.02 3.74 -19.62
N LYS A 29 -0.90 3.44 -20.56
CA LYS A 29 -0.59 3.49 -22.00
C LYS A 29 -0.10 4.88 -22.37
N LEU A 30 0.91 4.97 -23.23
CA LEU A 30 1.55 6.23 -23.61
C LEU A 30 0.54 7.30 -24.04
N ASN A 31 -0.48 6.91 -24.81
CA ASN A 31 -1.55 7.81 -25.27
C ASN A 31 -2.42 8.35 -24.12
N ASN A 32 -2.46 7.68 -22.99
CA ASN A 32 -3.25 8.05 -21.83
C ASN A 32 -2.44 8.80 -20.77
N LEU A 33 -1.14 9.01 -21.00
CA LEU A 33 -0.33 9.84 -20.11
C LEU A 33 -0.90 11.26 -20.09
N TYR A 34 -1.09 11.78 -18.89
CA TYR A 34 -1.62 13.12 -18.64
C TYR A 34 -2.99 13.39 -19.32
N LYS A 35 -3.85 12.35 -19.48
CA LYS A 35 -5.12 12.41 -20.24
C LYS A 35 -6.07 13.51 -19.74
N ASP A 36 -6.18 13.67 -18.43
CA ASP A 36 -7.10 14.65 -17.81
C ASP A 36 -6.32 15.84 -17.19
N GLY A 37 -5.08 16.07 -17.64
CA GLY A 37 -4.23 17.15 -17.16
C GLY A 37 -4.56 18.49 -17.81
N LEU A 38 -4.39 19.56 -17.05
CA LEU A 38 -4.51 20.94 -17.55
C LEU A 38 -3.50 21.18 -18.68
N GLN A 39 -3.94 21.81 -19.78
CA GLN A 39 -3.11 22.14 -20.94
C GLN A 39 -2.40 20.93 -21.56
N ARG A 40 -3.08 19.80 -21.63
CA ARG A 40 -2.55 18.54 -22.20
C ARG A 40 -1.94 18.70 -23.59
N GLU A 41 -2.43 19.62 -24.40
CA GLU A 41 -1.92 19.88 -25.75
C GLU A 41 -0.42 20.20 -25.75
N GLN A 42 0.09 20.85 -24.71
CA GLN A 42 1.52 21.14 -24.56
C GLN A 42 2.35 19.90 -24.21
N PHE A 43 1.71 18.82 -23.77
CA PHE A 43 2.36 17.54 -23.47
C PHE A 43 2.35 16.55 -24.64
N LEU A 44 1.48 16.75 -25.65
CA LEU A 44 1.38 15.86 -26.81
C LEU A 44 2.68 15.75 -27.64
N PRO A 45 3.48 16.82 -27.83
CA PRO A 45 4.78 16.71 -28.51
C PRO A 45 5.72 15.70 -27.82
N PHE A 46 5.77 15.69 -26.49
CA PHE A 46 6.54 14.71 -25.73
C PHE A 46 6.10 13.26 -26.00
N ILE A 47 4.78 13.00 -26.02
CA ILE A 47 4.25 11.69 -26.38
C ILE A 47 4.70 11.28 -27.79
N SER A 48 4.70 12.22 -28.73
CA SER A 48 5.12 11.96 -30.10
C SER A 48 6.62 11.65 -30.22
N ILE A 49 7.46 12.37 -29.46
CA ILE A 49 8.91 12.11 -29.38
C ILE A 49 9.15 10.69 -28.88
N ILE A 50 8.55 10.31 -27.76
CA ILE A 50 8.72 8.96 -27.21
C ILE A 50 8.26 7.89 -28.21
N LYS A 51 7.14 8.09 -28.90
CA LYS A 51 6.66 7.14 -29.93
C LYS A 51 7.64 6.94 -31.07
N ASN A 52 8.25 8.02 -31.52
CA ASN A 52 9.16 7.98 -32.66
C ASN A 52 10.51 7.33 -32.33
N PHE A 53 10.98 7.47 -31.09
CA PHE A 53 12.30 6.99 -30.65
C PHE A 53 12.25 5.71 -29.80
N SER A 54 11.07 5.15 -29.51
CA SER A 54 10.98 3.96 -28.66
C SER A 54 10.14 2.83 -29.25
N VAL A 55 10.51 1.60 -28.95
CA VAL A 55 9.69 0.41 -29.20
C VAL A 55 8.83 0.14 -27.96
N GLN A 56 7.51 0.19 -28.14
CA GLN A 56 6.57 -0.08 -27.04
C GLN A 56 6.27 -1.57 -26.97
N LYS A 57 6.38 -2.14 -25.77
CA LYS A 57 5.94 -3.51 -25.47
C LYS A 57 4.98 -3.48 -24.30
N GLU A 58 3.78 -4.02 -24.47
CA GLU A 58 2.83 -4.22 -23.38
C GLU A 58 3.17 -5.53 -22.66
N LEU A 59 3.45 -5.43 -21.36
CA LEU A 59 3.63 -6.59 -20.49
C LEU A 59 2.26 -7.02 -19.98
N LEU A 60 1.61 -7.94 -20.69
CA LEU A 60 0.35 -8.54 -20.27
C LEU A 60 0.64 -9.65 -19.27
N LEU A 61 0.47 -9.36 -18.00
CA LEU A 61 0.37 -10.39 -16.97
C LEU A 61 -1.09 -10.85 -16.91
N LYS A 62 -1.37 -12.09 -17.31
CA LYS A 62 -2.72 -12.69 -17.25
C LYS A 62 -3.24 -12.77 -15.83
N ASP A 63 -2.34 -12.86 -14.86
CA ASP A 63 -2.64 -12.93 -13.42
C ASP A 63 -1.62 -12.11 -12.63
N ASP A 64 -2.05 -11.47 -11.56
CA ASP A 64 -1.13 -10.86 -10.60
C ASP A 64 -0.31 -11.99 -9.94
N TYR A 65 0.99 -12.05 -10.25
CA TYR A 65 1.91 -13.08 -9.73
C TYR A 65 1.96 -13.10 -8.19
N ARG A 66 1.62 -11.98 -7.54
CA ARG A 66 1.56 -11.83 -6.09
C ARG A 66 0.44 -12.68 -5.51
N VAL A 67 -0.69 -12.78 -6.24
CA VAL A 67 -1.83 -13.62 -5.84
C VAL A 67 -1.53 -15.10 -6.05
N LYS A 68 -0.81 -15.48 -7.13
CA LYS A 68 -0.45 -16.90 -7.40
C LYS A 68 0.50 -17.49 -6.35
N ASN A 69 1.43 -16.70 -5.82
CA ASN A 69 2.34 -17.15 -4.77
C ASN A 69 1.67 -17.25 -3.38
N SER A 70 0.42 -16.81 -3.25
CA SER A 70 -0.31 -16.71 -1.98
C SER A 70 -1.04 -17.98 -1.53
N LEU A 71 -0.78 -19.13 -2.14
CA LEU A 71 -1.43 -20.41 -1.78
C LEU A 71 -1.12 -20.89 -0.34
N LYS A 72 -0.20 -20.23 0.36
CA LYS A 72 0.01 -20.37 1.81
C LYS A 72 -0.26 -19.02 2.49
N GLN A 73 -1.52 -18.65 2.66
CA GLN A 73 -1.93 -17.45 3.43
C GLN A 73 -1.61 -17.66 4.92
N GLN A 74 -0.38 -17.39 5.32
CA GLN A 74 0.04 -17.59 6.72
C GLN A 74 -0.30 -16.39 7.62
N GLY A 75 -0.51 -15.21 7.05
CA GLY A 75 -0.72 -13.96 7.81
C GLY A 75 -2.12 -13.37 7.76
N ILE A 76 -3.11 -14.04 7.13
CA ILE A 76 -4.50 -13.54 7.01
C ILE A 76 -5.47 -14.52 7.64
N PHE A 77 -6.29 -14.02 8.57
CA PHE A 77 -7.25 -14.80 9.33
C PHE A 77 -8.66 -14.25 9.16
N TYR A 78 -9.59 -15.10 8.74
CA TYR A 78 -11.01 -14.79 8.58
C TYR A 78 -11.88 -16.04 8.74
N PRO A 79 -13.19 -15.90 8.97
CA PRO A 79 -13.91 -14.68 9.33
C PRO A 79 -13.57 -14.22 10.76
N LEU A 80 -14.05 -13.04 11.16
CA LEU A 80 -13.90 -12.55 12.53
C LEU A 80 -14.79 -13.39 13.47
N ASN A 81 -14.16 -14.26 14.25
CA ASN A 81 -14.80 -15.10 15.26
C ASN A 81 -13.77 -15.52 16.32
N GLU A 82 -14.24 -16.16 17.40
CA GLU A 82 -13.39 -16.61 18.51
C GLU A 82 -12.26 -17.55 18.07
N LYS A 83 -12.53 -18.46 17.13
CA LYS A 83 -11.54 -19.40 16.60
C LYS A 83 -10.40 -18.68 15.86
N THR A 84 -10.74 -17.66 15.11
CA THR A 84 -9.77 -16.80 14.42
C THR A 84 -8.99 -15.95 15.40
N SER A 85 -9.67 -15.36 16.40
CA SER A 85 -9.04 -14.59 17.47
C SER A 85 -8.06 -15.44 18.28
N PHE A 86 -8.42 -16.69 18.57
CA PHE A 86 -7.52 -17.62 19.26
C PHE A 86 -6.25 -17.91 18.42
N LYS A 87 -6.41 -18.15 17.13
CA LYS A 87 -5.27 -18.43 16.24
C LYS A 87 -4.30 -17.25 16.15
N ILE A 88 -4.81 -16.03 15.93
CA ILE A 88 -3.97 -14.84 15.83
C ILE A 88 -3.30 -14.51 17.17
N ASN A 89 -3.99 -14.74 18.30
CA ASN A 89 -3.42 -14.61 19.63
C ASN A 89 -2.25 -15.57 19.84
N LYS A 90 -2.42 -16.85 19.45
CA LYS A 90 -1.35 -17.85 19.54
C LYS A 90 -0.12 -17.42 18.77
N ILE A 91 -0.29 -16.98 17.51
CA ILE A 91 0.80 -16.51 16.66
C ILE A 91 1.46 -15.25 17.29
N PHE A 92 0.67 -14.30 17.76
CA PHE A 92 1.21 -13.12 18.42
C PHE A 92 2.05 -13.47 19.64
N HIS A 93 1.61 -14.41 20.46
CA HIS A 93 2.36 -14.91 21.60
C HIS A 93 3.66 -15.62 21.20
N GLU A 94 3.65 -16.42 20.13
CA GLU A 94 4.86 -17.06 19.60
C GLU A 94 5.91 -16.01 19.19
N PHE A 95 5.50 -14.95 18.48
CA PHE A 95 6.40 -13.88 18.08
C PHE A 95 6.91 -13.00 19.25
N THR A 96 6.17 -12.94 20.35
CA THR A 96 6.48 -12.05 21.48
C THR A 96 7.00 -12.76 22.72
N ARG A 97 7.02 -14.11 22.75
CA ARG A 97 7.32 -14.97 23.92
C ARG A 97 8.57 -14.55 24.69
N ASN A 98 9.65 -14.18 23.99
CA ASN A 98 10.94 -13.80 24.59
C ASN A 98 11.18 -12.29 24.56
N LYS A 99 10.16 -11.46 24.41
CA LYS A 99 10.27 -10.01 24.29
C LYS A 99 9.51 -9.33 25.43
N LYS A 100 10.14 -8.32 26.02
CA LYS A 100 9.47 -7.51 27.06
C LYS A 100 8.43 -6.59 26.41
N LYS A 101 7.22 -6.60 26.97
CA LYS A 101 6.19 -5.62 26.63
C LYS A 101 6.64 -4.24 27.07
N LYS A 102 6.53 -3.26 26.17
CA LYS A 102 6.79 -1.85 26.47
C LYS A 102 5.64 -1.02 25.90
N LYS A 103 5.25 0.02 26.63
CA LYS A 103 4.42 1.08 26.04
C LYS A 103 5.36 1.97 25.23
N LYS A 104 5.10 2.12 23.94
CA LYS A 104 5.87 3.02 23.07
C LYS A 104 5.04 4.25 22.78
N ILE A 105 5.53 5.41 23.12
CA ILE A 105 4.91 6.69 22.74
C ILE A 105 5.58 7.21 21.48
N ILE A 106 4.78 7.61 20.53
CA ILE A 106 5.19 8.23 19.28
C ILE A 106 4.62 9.64 19.26
N THR A 107 5.48 10.64 19.23
CA THR A 107 5.07 12.04 19.12
C THR A 107 5.13 12.47 17.67
N THR A 108 4.02 12.99 17.14
CA THR A 108 3.90 13.51 15.78
C THR A 108 3.27 14.89 15.84
N LYS A 109 4.00 15.94 15.45
CA LYS A 109 3.52 17.33 15.46
C LYS A 109 2.86 17.73 16.78
N GLY A 110 3.49 17.40 17.92
CA GLY A 110 3.00 17.74 19.24
C GLY A 110 1.82 16.88 19.75
N ARG A 111 1.43 15.83 19.02
CA ARG A 111 0.43 14.85 19.46
C ARG A 111 1.10 13.53 19.80
N ASP A 112 0.72 12.96 20.92
CA ASP A 112 1.21 11.68 21.37
C ASP A 112 0.26 10.56 20.96
N PHE A 113 0.80 9.55 20.32
CA PHE A 113 0.13 8.29 20.03
C PHE A 113 0.84 7.15 20.77
N SER A 114 0.08 6.37 21.54
CA SER A 114 0.62 5.29 22.35
C SER A 114 0.42 3.93 21.69
N ILE A 115 1.49 3.19 21.48
CA ILE A 115 1.44 1.78 21.11
C ILE A 115 1.46 0.95 22.41
N ASN A 116 0.28 0.45 22.81
CA ASN A 116 0.14 -0.26 24.08
C ASN A 116 0.69 -1.70 24.04
N ASN A 117 0.63 -2.34 22.87
CA ASN A 117 1.12 -3.70 22.64
C ASN A 117 2.36 -3.66 21.73
N PHE A 118 3.48 -3.20 22.27
CA PHE A 118 4.76 -3.12 21.60
C PHE A 118 5.80 -4.04 22.22
N TYR A 119 6.46 -4.85 21.38
CA TYR A 119 7.45 -5.88 21.77
C TYR A 119 8.64 -5.87 20.81
N SER A 120 9.63 -5.02 21.05
CA SER A 120 10.89 -4.97 20.25
C SER A 120 10.66 -4.97 18.74
N GLY A 121 9.86 -4.03 18.25
CA GLY A 121 9.54 -3.88 16.82
C GLY A 121 8.34 -4.69 16.34
N ILE A 122 7.65 -5.42 17.22
CA ILE A 122 6.36 -6.04 16.95
C ILE A 122 5.28 -5.21 17.64
N ALA A 123 4.27 -4.81 16.89
CA ALA A 123 3.14 -4.05 17.41
C ALA A 123 1.81 -4.72 17.05
N ARG A 124 0.80 -4.52 17.87
CA ARG A 124 -0.56 -4.99 17.62
C ARG A 124 -1.56 -3.88 17.86
N PHE A 125 -2.44 -3.70 16.90
CA PHE A 125 -3.48 -2.68 16.86
C PHE A 125 -4.79 -3.29 16.43
N THR A 126 -5.89 -2.67 16.77
CA THR A 126 -7.16 -2.86 16.08
C THR A 126 -7.24 -1.96 14.85
N PHE A 127 -8.12 -2.28 13.91
CA PHE A 127 -8.43 -1.39 12.78
C PHE A 127 -8.89 -0.01 13.29
N LYS A 128 -9.68 0.00 14.36
CA LYS A 128 -10.16 1.22 15.02
C LYS A 128 -9.01 2.11 15.49
N ASP A 129 -7.99 1.53 16.11
CA ASP A 129 -6.81 2.29 16.60
C ASP A 129 -6.13 3.05 15.46
N LEU A 130 -6.04 2.46 14.27
CA LEU A 130 -5.29 3.00 13.14
C LEU A 130 -6.12 3.82 12.16
N CYS A 131 -7.37 3.44 11.91
CA CYS A 131 -8.17 4.00 10.81
C CYS A 131 -9.42 4.79 11.25
N GLU A 132 -9.92 4.59 12.48
CA GLU A 132 -11.03 5.39 13.01
C GLU A 132 -10.54 6.59 13.81
N ASN A 133 -9.37 6.50 14.44
CA ASN A 133 -8.72 7.61 15.11
C ASN A 133 -8.18 8.63 14.09
N ASN A 134 -7.91 9.85 14.57
CA ASN A 134 -7.45 10.97 13.74
C ASN A 134 -5.93 10.88 13.46
N LEU A 135 -5.50 9.75 12.85
CA LEU A 135 -4.13 9.51 12.41
C LEU A 135 -3.99 9.82 10.92
N GLY A 136 -2.79 10.25 10.53
CA GLY A 136 -2.46 10.56 9.14
C GLY A 136 -1.14 9.93 8.69
N SER A 137 -0.69 10.28 7.49
CA SER A 137 0.50 9.69 6.86
C SER A 137 1.77 9.78 7.71
N GLU A 138 1.97 10.90 8.42
CA GLU A 138 3.14 11.08 9.28
C GLU A 138 3.13 10.13 10.50
N ASP A 139 1.94 9.91 11.07
CA ASP A 139 1.78 8.96 12.18
C ASP A 139 2.13 7.54 11.71
N TYR A 140 1.65 7.14 10.52
CA TYR A 140 1.96 5.83 9.93
C TYR A 140 3.45 5.67 9.59
N ILE A 141 4.11 6.72 9.09
CA ILE A 141 5.55 6.73 8.86
C ILE A 141 6.30 6.52 10.19
N ASN A 142 5.87 7.18 11.26
CA ASN A 142 6.50 7.07 12.56
C ASN A 142 6.24 5.70 13.21
N ILE A 143 5.06 5.11 13.04
CA ILE A 143 4.79 3.71 13.41
C ILE A 143 5.73 2.79 12.65
N ALA A 144 5.84 2.94 11.33
CA ALA A 144 6.68 2.10 10.47
C ALA A 144 8.18 2.18 10.82
N LYS A 145 8.69 3.34 11.24
CA LYS A 145 10.08 3.49 11.71
C LYS A 145 10.40 2.65 12.95
N ASN A 146 9.38 2.36 13.78
CA ASN A 146 9.54 1.63 15.04
C ASN A 146 9.17 0.16 14.95
N CYS A 147 8.47 -0.27 13.90
CA CYS A 147 7.91 -1.62 13.75
C CYS A 147 8.55 -2.35 12.58
N LYS A 148 8.75 -3.66 12.75
CA LYS A 148 9.15 -4.60 11.68
C LYS A 148 8.00 -5.55 11.34
N HIS A 149 7.11 -5.80 12.30
CA HIS A 149 5.94 -6.65 12.14
C HIS A 149 4.75 -6.01 12.87
N VAL A 150 3.65 -5.84 12.17
CA VAL A 150 2.43 -5.26 12.71
C VAL A 150 1.27 -6.23 12.57
N PHE A 151 0.55 -6.43 13.67
CA PHE A 151 -0.72 -7.14 13.71
C PHE A 151 -1.83 -6.11 13.67
N ILE A 152 -2.81 -6.31 12.78
CA ILE A 152 -4.00 -5.44 12.68
C ILE A 152 -5.23 -6.33 12.79
N ASP A 153 -5.97 -6.13 13.85
CA ASP A 153 -7.18 -6.89 14.13
C ASP A 153 -8.44 -6.18 13.65
N GLU A 154 -9.47 -6.98 13.37
CA GLU A 154 -10.86 -6.53 13.17
C GLU A 154 -11.04 -5.60 11.97
N ILE A 155 -10.36 -5.91 10.85
CA ILE A 155 -10.56 -5.14 9.62
C ILE A 155 -11.94 -5.46 9.04
N PRO A 156 -12.83 -4.45 8.89
CA PRO A 156 -14.20 -4.64 8.43
C PRO A 156 -14.28 -4.78 6.90
N ILE A 157 -15.46 -5.14 6.40
CA ILE A 157 -15.81 -4.96 4.98
C ILE A 157 -15.88 -3.48 4.67
N PHE A 158 -15.31 -3.09 3.52
CA PHE A 158 -15.37 -1.71 3.06
C PHE A 158 -16.54 -1.46 2.14
N ASN A 159 -17.16 -0.30 2.30
CA ASN A 159 -18.26 0.22 1.49
C ASN A 159 -18.28 1.76 1.55
N ASP A 160 -19.30 2.39 1.00
CA ASP A 160 -19.36 3.85 0.95
C ASP A 160 -19.54 4.50 2.34
N SER A 161 -20.12 3.78 3.31
CA SER A 161 -20.32 4.32 4.68
C SER A 161 -19.02 4.48 5.46
N ASN A 162 -17.99 3.67 5.18
CA ASN A 162 -16.67 3.73 5.81
C ASN A 162 -15.55 4.13 4.84
N SER A 163 -15.89 4.87 3.79
CA SER A 163 -14.97 5.30 2.73
C SER A 163 -13.75 6.09 3.26
N ASN A 164 -13.93 6.94 4.27
CA ASN A 164 -12.84 7.70 4.88
C ASN A 164 -11.85 6.79 5.64
N GLN A 165 -12.36 5.81 6.37
CA GLN A 165 -11.56 4.80 7.06
C GLN A 165 -10.82 3.92 6.05
N GLN A 166 -11.47 3.56 4.96
CA GLN A 166 -10.84 2.85 3.85
C GLN A 166 -9.67 3.64 3.24
N LEU A 167 -9.83 4.95 3.03
CA LEU A 167 -8.74 5.79 2.51
C LEU A 167 -7.54 5.83 3.46
N ARG A 168 -7.78 5.93 4.77
CA ARG A 168 -6.71 5.85 5.78
C ARG A 168 -6.03 4.49 5.76
N PHE A 169 -6.79 3.41 5.62
CA PHE A 169 -6.24 2.06 5.50
C PHE A 169 -5.38 1.90 4.24
N ILE A 170 -5.83 2.40 3.09
CA ILE A 170 -5.04 2.42 1.86
C ILE A 170 -3.70 3.14 2.09
N THR A 171 -3.74 4.33 2.69
CA THR A 171 -2.54 5.13 3.00
C THR A 171 -1.58 4.41 3.94
N LEU A 172 -2.12 3.77 4.99
CA LEU A 172 -1.36 2.96 5.93
C LEU A 172 -0.63 1.81 5.21
N ILE A 173 -1.34 1.04 4.39
CA ILE A 173 -0.77 -0.09 3.66
C ILE A 173 0.27 0.37 2.63
N ASP A 174 0.05 1.48 1.95
CA ASP A 174 1.02 2.05 1.02
C ASP A 174 2.34 2.37 1.73
N ILE A 175 2.28 3.04 2.89
CA ILE A 175 3.45 3.38 3.70
C ILE A 175 4.15 2.12 4.26
N PHE A 176 3.37 1.17 4.79
CA PHE A 176 3.93 -0.05 5.36
C PHE A 176 4.58 -0.93 4.30
N TYR A 177 4.02 -0.97 3.09
CA TYR A 177 4.59 -1.67 1.96
C TYR A 177 5.96 -1.10 1.57
N GLU A 178 6.08 0.22 1.41
CA GLU A 178 7.35 0.88 1.11
C GLU A 178 8.42 0.67 2.19
N LYS A 179 7.99 0.59 3.44
CA LYS A 179 8.88 0.32 4.59
C LYS A 179 9.13 -1.17 4.85
N LYS A 180 8.59 -2.06 3.99
CA LYS A 180 8.74 -3.52 4.08
C LYS A 180 8.30 -4.09 5.44
N ILE A 181 7.24 -3.55 6.00
CA ILE A 181 6.64 -4.03 7.25
C ILE A 181 5.90 -5.33 6.97
N ARG A 182 6.13 -6.36 7.77
CA ARG A 182 5.34 -7.59 7.75
C ARG A 182 3.97 -7.36 8.38
N LEU A 183 2.95 -8.00 7.84
CA LEU A 183 1.59 -7.89 8.38
C LEU A 183 1.03 -9.25 8.78
N THR A 184 0.28 -9.24 9.87
CA THR A 184 -0.66 -10.30 10.24
C THR A 184 -2.02 -9.65 10.49
N LEU A 185 -3.05 -10.14 9.83
CA LEU A 185 -4.36 -9.47 9.76
C LEU A 185 -5.48 -10.41 10.23
N SER A 186 -6.43 -9.90 11.01
CA SER A 186 -7.77 -10.49 11.10
C SER A 186 -8.77 -9.62 10.36
N ILE A 187 -9.54 -10.22 9.45
CA ILE A 187 -10.43 -9.55 8.52
C ILE A 187 -11.80 -10.22 8.50
N GLU A 188 -12.82 -9.45 8.18
CA GLU A 188 -14.21 -9.93 8.21
C GLU A 188 -14.50 -10.98 7.13
N LYS A 189 -13.97 -10.77 5.92
CA LYS A 189 -14.04 -11.70 4.78
C LYS A 189 -12.67 -11.86 4.15
N ASN A 190 -12.49 -12.86 3.28
CA ASN A 190 -11.26 -13.00 2.52
C ASN A 190 -10.94 -11.72 1.72
N LEU A 191 -9.68 -11.49 1.36
CA LEU A 191 -9.23 -10.25 0.72
C LEU A 191 -10.00 -9.94 -0.58
N ASN A 192 -10.38 -10.95 -1.37
CA ASN A 192 -11.10 -10.73 -2.62
C ASN A 192 -12.54 -10.24 -2.38
N ASN A 193 -13.10 -10.52 -1.21
CA ASN A 193 -14.46 -10.17 -0.82
C ASN A 193 -14.49 -9.09 0.28
N LEU A 194 -13.39 -8.37 0.48
CA LEU A 194 -13.30 -7.34 1.52
C LEU A 194 -14.11 -6.08 1.18
N GLY A 195 -14.62 -6.01 -0.05
CA GLY A 195 -15.42 -4.88 -0.53
C GLY A 195 -14.58 -3.63 -0.80
N SER A 196 -15.23 -2.58 -1.26
CA SER A 196 -14.67 -1.26 -1.42
C SER A 196 -15.78 -0.23 -1.62
N SER A 197 -15.58 1.00 -1.17
CA SER A 197 -16.38 2.13 -1.63
C SER A 197 -16.21 2.35 -3.14
N VAL A 198 -17.22 2.86 -3.78
CA VAL A 198 -17.18 3.19 -5.22
C VAL A 198 -16.00 4.12 -5.54
N ARG A 199 -15.81 5.14 -4.69
CA ARG A 199 -14.77 6.15 -4.85
C ARG A 199 -13.35 5.58 -4.87
N HIS A 200 -13.07 4.52 -4.10
CA HIS A 200 -11.72 4.00 -3.90
C HIS A 200 -11.48 2.65 -4.57
N SER A 201 -12.44 2.11 -5.32
CA SER A 201 -12.40 0.77 -5.90
C SER A 201 -11.14 0.48 -6.74
N ASN A 202 -10.72 1.43 -7.56
CA ASN A 202 -9.55 1.26 -8.42
C ASN A 202 -8.23 1.25 -7.64
N ILE A 203 -8.08 2.15 -6.66
CA ILE A 203 -6.87 2.23 -5.83
C ILE A 203 -6.79 1.01 -4.92
N PHE A 204 -7.92 0.56 -4.40
CA PHE A 204 -8.00 -0.55 -3.46
C PHE A 204 -7.56 -1.90 -4.05
N LYS A 205 -7.72 -2.13 -5.35
CA LYS A 205 -7.16 -3.32 -6.04
C LYS A 205 -5.65 -3.45 -5.82
N ARG A 206 -4.92 -2.34 -5.91
CA ARG A 206 -3.48 -2.31 -5.63
C ARG A 206 -3.19 -2.62 -4.16
N THR A 207 -4.00 -2.10 -3.26
CA THR A 207 -3.87 -2.37 -1.83
C THR A 207 -4.05 -3.85 -1.51
N ILE A 208 -5.04 -4.52 -2.12
CA ILE A 208 -5.25 -5.96 -1.99
C ILE A 208 -4.02 -6.75 -2.46
N SER A 209 -3.42 -6.42 -3.61
CA SER A 209 -2.20 -7.06 -4.11
C SER A 209 -1.03 -6.91 -3.13
N ARG A 210 -0.86 -5.72 -2.54
CA ARG A 210 0.18 -5.46 -1.52
C ARG A 210 -0.06 -6.26 -0.24
N LEU A 211 -1.31 -6.37 0.21
CA LEU A 211 -1.66 -7.16 1.38
C LEU A 211 -1.29 -8.64 1.20
N TYR A 212 -1.54 -9.22 0.02
CA TYR A 212 -1.10 -10.58 -0.29
C TYR A 212 0.41 -10.73 -0.16
N GLU A 213 1.18 -9.79 -0.67
CA GLU A 213 2.65 -9.84 -0.59
C GLU A 213 3.16 -9.67 0.84
N MET A 214 2.63 -8.70 1.61
CA MET A 214 3.08 -8.39 2.96
C MET A 214 2.74 -9.47 4.00
N THR A 215 1.75 -10.30 3.72
CA THR A 215 1.28 -11.37 4.63
C THR A 215 1.85 -12.75 4.29
N ASN A 216 2.50 -12.94 3.14
CA ASN A 216 3.06 -14.22 2.70
C ASN A 216 4.51 -14.47 3.14
N ASN A 217 5.20 -13.49 3.68
CA ASN A 217 6.61 -13.59 4.05
C ASN A 217 6.79 -14.11 5.50
N TYR A 218 6.41 -15.36 5.75
CA TYR A 218 6.71 -16.08 6.98
C TYR A 218 7.82 -17.10 6.79
#